data_c8a1146301a7e7ff7c197d13955ac041
#
_entry.id   c8a1146301a7e7ff7c197d13955ac041
#
_cell.length_a   1.000
_cell.length_b   1.000
_cell.length_c   1.000
_cell.angle_alpha   90.00
_cell.angle_beta   90.00
_cell.angle_gamma   90.00
#
_symmetry.space_group_name_H-M   'P 1'
#
loop_
_entity.id
_entity.type
_entity.pdbx_description
1 polymer ?
#
loop_
_entity_poly.entity_id
_entity_poly.type
_entity_poly.pdbx_seq_one_letter_code
_entity_poly.pdbx_strand_id
1 'polypeptide(L)'
;MNSPKDELTALLALNRIDSIGSIRAKYLYEQLGSAQEIFRNRKHLKEIITGVNQKLIDALDDSGAFIKAEEELRFIEDNNIRCLTPEHEDYPSRLRDCEDAPLLLFTLGNADLNTTRIVSVVGTRKATEYGRRMCNRLISELHSICPDVLIVSGLAYGIDAISHKAALDNQCKTVGVLAHGLDMIYPQRNRDMAKRMLQCGGLV
;
A
#
# COMPACT_ATOMS: atom_id res chain seq x y z
N MET A 1 -25.22 9.41 -11.48
CA MET A 1 -24.76 8.31 -10.60
C MET A 1 -23.27 8.20 -10.81
N ASN A 2 -22.48 8.26 -9.75
CA ASN A 2 -21.01 8.14 -9.84
C ASN A 2 -20.67 6.66 -10.09
N SER A 3 -19.99 6.35 -11.19
CA SER A 3 -19.49 5.01 -11.42
C SER A 3 -18.37 4.70 -10.40
N PRO A 4 -18.28 3.47 -9.86
CA PRO A 4 -17.11 3.07 -9.04
C PRO A 4 -15.77 3.30 -9.76
N LYS A 5 -15.75 3.13 -11.09
CA LYS A 5 -14.55 3.40 -11.90
C LYS A 5 -14.19 4.88 -11.92
N ASP A 6 -15.18 5.78 -11.96
CA ASP A 6 -14.94 7.23 -11.94
C ASP A 6 -14.40 7.67 -10.57
N GLU A 7 -14.86 7.07 -9.47
CA GLU A 7 -14.34 7.34 -8.13
C GLU A 7 -12.89 6.87 -7.97
N LEU A 8 -12.57 5.66 -8.46
CA LEU A 8 -11.19 5.16 -8.43
C LEU A 8 -10.26 6.05 -9.25
N THR A 9 -10.71 6.51 -10.44
CA THR A 9 -9.92 7.46 -11.27
C THR A 9 -9.68 8.77 -10.52
N ALA A 10 -10.69 9.28 -9.82
CA ALA A 10 -10.55 10.51 -9.02
C ALA A 10 -9.61 10.30 -7.82
N LEU A 11 -9.66 9.16 -7.14
CA LEU A 11 -8.72 8.80 -6.07
C LEU A 11 -7.28 8.70 -6.58
N LEU A 12 -7.07 8.05 -7.73
CA LEU A 12 -5.77 7.99 -8.39
C LEU A 12 -5.26 9.39 -8.75
N ALA A 13 -6.11 10.23 -9.33
CA ALA A 13 -5.75 11.61 -9.65
C ALA A 13 -5.37 12.41 -8.40
N LEU A 14 -6.13 12.28 -7.31
CA LEU A 14 -5.84 12.93 -6.03
C LEU A 14 -4.47 12.49 -5.46
N ASN A 15 -4.16 11.21 -5.56
CA ASN A 15 -2.90 10.61 -5.11
C ASN A 15 -1.68 11.06 -5.95
N ARG A 16 -1.90 11.55 -7.18
CA ARG A 16 -0.85 12.06 -8.09
C ARG A 16 -0.50 13.53 -7.88
N ILE A 17 -1.21 14.24 -7.01
CA ILE A 17 -0.95 15.64 -6.72
C ILE A 17 0.10 15.78 -5.63
N ASP A 18 1.34 16.05 -5.99
CA ASP A 18 2.52 16.08 -5.08
C ASP A 18 2.32 16.95 -3.83
N SER A 19 1.49 18.00 -3.92
CA SER A 19 1.22 18.91 -2.79
C SER A 19 0.16 18.39 -1.82
N ILE A 20 -0.47 17.24 -2.12
CA ILE A 20 -1.52 16.62 -1.31
C ILE A 20 -0.98 15.28 -0.77
N GLY A 21 -0.43 15.30 0.44
CA GLY A 21 -0.03 14.06 1.13
C GLY A 21 -1.23 13.31 1.73
N SER A 22 -0.98 12.07 2.21
CA SER A 22 -2.01 11.14 2.73
C SER A 22 -2.93 11.77 3.77
N ILE A 23 -2.41 12.46 4.76
CA ILE A 23 -3.20 13.12 5.82
C ILE A 23 -4.19 14.13 5.23
N ARG A 24 -3.73 14.98 4.29
CA ARG A 24 -4.59 15.98 3.68
C ARG A 24 -5.61 15.36 2.73
N ALA A 25 -5.20 14.37 1.95
CA ALA A 25 -6.11 13.62 1.08
C ALA A 25 -7.22 12.94 1.89
N LYS A 26 -6.85 12.27 2.98
CA LYS A 26 -7.80 11.64 3.91
C LYS A 26 -8.76 12.66 4.51
N TYR A 27 -8.24 13.78 5.01
CA TYR A 27 -9.07 14.85 5.57
C TYR A 27 -10.10 15.38 4.55
N LEU A 28 -9.68 15.71 3.32
CA LEU A 28 -10.60 16.15 2.26
C LEU A 28 -11.65 15.10 1.93
N TYR A 29 -11.23 13.85 1.86
CA TYR A 29 -12.11 12.72 1.57
C TYR A 29 -13.16 12.52 2.67
N GLU A 30 -12.78 12.58 3.94
CA GLU A 30 -13.69 12.48 5.08
C GLU A 30 -14.71 13.64 5.14
N GLN A 31 -14.31 14.84 4.72
CA GLN A 31 -15.22 16.00 4.72
C GLN A 31 -16.26 15.93 3.59
N LEU A 32 -15.94 15.35 2.45
CA LEU A 32 -16.79 15.36 1.25
C LEU A 32 -17.32 13.95 0.88
N GLY A 33 -16.78 12.90 1.48
CA GLY A 33 -17.21 11.51 1.31
C GLY A 33 -16.83 10.88 -0.05
N SER A 34 -16.15 11.63 -0.95
CA SER A 34 -15.80 11.16 -2.29
C SER A 34 -14.69 12.00 -2.91
N ALA A 35 -13.76 11.36 -3.61
CA ALA A 35 -12.74 12.08 -4.38
C ALA A 35 -13.34 12.85 -5.56
N GLN A 36 -14.38 12.32 -6.17
CA GLN A 36 -15.11 13.05 -7.23
C GLN A 36 -15.70 14.36 -6.69
N GLU A 37 -16.28 14.35 -5.48
CA GLU A 37 -16.83 15.56 -4.86
C GLU A 37 -15.74 16.58 -4.52
N ILE A 38 -14.52 16.14 -4.15
CA ILE A 38 -13.38 17.02 -3.97
C ILE A 38 -13.09 17.79 -5.26
N PHE A 39 -13.00 17.10 -6.41
CA PHE A 39 -12.73 17.73 -7.69
C PHE A 39 -13.90 18.58 -8.22
N ARG A 40 -15.15 18.15 -8.00
CA ARG A 40 -16.35 18.92 -8.38
C ARG A 40 -16.44 20.23 -7.64
N ASN A 41 -16.21 20.21 -6.33
CA ASN A 41 -16.32 21.37 -5.45
C ASN A 41 -15.02 22.15 -5.30
N ARG A 42 -13.95 21.85 -6.07
CA ARG A 42 -12.60 22.40 -5.85
C ARG A 42 -12.55 23.91 -5.77
N LYS A 43 -13.38 24.61 -6.54
CA LYS A 43 -13.45 26.10 -6.53
C LYS A 43 -14.09 26.66 -5.26
N HIS A 44 -14.94 25.89 -4.59
CA HIS A 44 -15.69 26.27 -3.40
C HIS A 44 -15.16 25.63 -2.11
N LEU A 45 -14.05 24.88 -2.18
CA LEU A 45 -13.50 24.15 -1.02
C LEU A 45 -13.19 25.07 0.17
N LYS A 46 -12.79 26.34 -0.07
CA LYS A 46 -12.56 27.31 1.00
C LYS A 46 -13.81 27.65 1.81
N GLU A 47 -14.98 27.55 1.19
CA GLU A 47 -16.25 27.84 1.81
C GLU A 47 -16.77 26.64 2.61
N ILE A 48 -16.37 25.44 2.20
CA ILE A 48 -16.85 24.17 2.72
C ILE A 48 -15.91 23.61 3.79
N ILE A 49 -14.58 23.77 3.62
CA ILE A 49 -13.58 23.09 4.45
C ILE A 49 -12.58 24.10 5.02
N THR A 50 -12.45 24.10 6.34
CA THR A 50 -11.48 24.93 7.06
C THR A 50 -10.05 24.50 6.74
N GLY A 51 -9.15 25.49 6.55
CA GLY A 51 -7.72 25.25 6.29
C GLY A 51 -7.36 25.02 4.82
N VAL A 52 -8.32 25.11 3.89
CA VAL A 52 -8.06 25.08 2.46
C VAL A 52 -7.51 26.44 2.01
N ASN A 53 -6.35 26.41 1.35
CA ASN A 53 -5.70 27.60 0.78
C ASN A 53 -5.73 27.58 -0.77
N GLN A 54 -5.36 28.70 -1.39
CA GLN A 54 -5.38 28.83 -2.85
C GLN A 54 -4.44 27.81 -3.52
N LYS A 55 -3.27 27.56 -2.95
CA LYS A 55 -2.30 26.61 -3.48
C LYS A 55 -2.89 25.19 -3.63
N LEU A 56 -3.74 24.78 -2.70
CA LEU A 56 -4.43 23.50 -2.78
C LEU A 56 -5.46 23.48 -3.91
N ILE A 57 -6.23 24.56 -4.07
CA ILE A 57 -7.20 24.66 -5.17
C ILE A 57 -6.50 24.63 -6.52
N ASP A 58 -5.43 25.41 -6.69
CA ASP A 58 -4.64 25.45 -7.90
C ASP A 58 -4.04 24.07 -8.24
N ALA A 59 -3.62 23.32 -7.23
CA ALA A 59 -3.13 21.95 -7.40
C ALA A 59 -4.24 20.96 -7.84
N LEU A 60 -5.47 21.15 -7.37
CA LEU A 60 -6.62 20.34 -7.80
C LEU A 60 -7.12 20.68 -9.22
N ASP A 61 -6.72 21.83 -9.77
CA ASP A 61 -7.02 22.20 -11.16
C ASP A 61 -6.02 21.61 -12.18
N ASP A 62 -5.03 20.83 -11.74
CA ASP A 62 -4.06 20.16 -12.63
C ASP A 62 -4.75 19.07 -13.47
N SER A 63 -4.99 19.41 -14.74
CA SER A 63 -5.57 18.46 -15.72
C SER A 63 -4.67 17.25 -16.01
N GLY A 64 -3.35 17.36 -15.78
CA GLY A 64 -2.39 16.28 -15.98
C GLY A 64 -2.56 15.13 -14.97
N ALA A 65 -3.12 15.41 -13.79
CA ALA A 65 -3.37 14.40 -12.78
C ALA A 65 -4.36 13.32 -13.27
N PHE A 66 -5.42 13.71 -13.97
CA PHE A 66 -6.40 12.75 -14.52
C PHE A 66 -5.83 11.91 -15.67
N ILE A 67 -5.01 12.49 -16.55
CA ILE A 67 -4.35 11.75 -17.63
C ILE A 67 -3.47 10.64 -17.03
N LYS A 68 -2.65 10.99 -16.05
CA LYS A 68 -1.80 10.02 -15.33
C LYS A 68 -2.62 8.96 -14.57
N ALA A 69 -3.74 9.37 -13.99
CA ALA A 69 -4.64 8.46 -13.29
C ALA A 69 -5.27 7.42 -14.24
N GLU A 70 -5.64 7.81 -15.46
CA GLU A 70 -6.15 6.89 -16.47
C GLU A 70 -5.07 5.90 -16.96
N GLU A 71 -3.82 6.36 -17.14
CA GLU A 71 -2.70 5.50 -17.48
C GLU A 71 -2.43 4.47 -16.36
N GLU A 72 -2.45 4.93 -15.11
CA GLU A 72 -2.28 4.07 -13.93
C GLU A 72 -3.44 3.06 -13.80
N LEU A 73 -4.67 3.50 -14.05
CA LEU A 73 -5.83 2.61 -14.02
C LEU A 73 -5.70 1.47 -15.04
N ARG A 74 -5.24 1.76 -16.26
CA ARG A 74 -4.97 0.73 -17.27
C ARG A 74 -3.89 -0.24 -16.79
N PHE A 75 -2.80 0.28 -16.23
CA PHE A 75 -1.74 -0.57 -15.68
C PHE A 75 -2.26 -1.49 -14.56
N ILE A 76 -3.11 -0.98 -13.68
CA ILE A 76 -3.76 -1.71 -12.58
C ILE A 76 -4.62 -2.85 -13.15
N GLU A 77 -5.48 -2.54 -14.15
CA GLU A 77 -6.35 -3.51 -14.82
C GLU A 77 -5.52 -4.60 -15.54
N ASP A 78 -4.51 -4.20 -16.33
CA ASP A 78 -3.66 -5.12 -17.10
C ASP A 78 -2.81 -6.07 -16.22
N ASN A 79 -2.47 -5.65 -15.01
CA ASN A 79 -1.63 -6.42 -14.09
C ASN A 79 -2.41 -7.09 -12.95
N ASN A 80 -3.74 -7.03 -12.96
CA ASN A 80 -4.61 -7.59 -11.91
C ASN A 80 -4.24 -7.08 -10.51
N ILE A 81 -3.85 -5.81 -10.40
CA ILE A 81 -3.57 -5.15 -9.13
C ILE A 81 -4.91 -4.78 -8.48
N ARG A 82 -5.05 -5.07 -7.20
CA ARG A 82 -6.23 -4.67 -6.43
C ARG A 82 -5.95 -3.32 -5.77
N CYS A 83 -6.93 -2.42 -5.88
CA CYS A 83 -6.93 -1.13 -5.17
C CYS A 83 -7.90 -1.24 -3.99
N LEU A 84 -7.39 -1.07 -2.79
CA LEU A 84 -8.18 -1.08 -1.57
C LEU A 84 -8.30 0.34 -1.04
N THR A 85 -9.54 0.76 -0.79
CA THR A 85 -9.84 2.01 -0.06
C THR A 85 -10.16 1.69 1.40
N PRO A 86 -10.13 2.64 2.32
CA PRO A 86 -10.47 2.40 3.73
C PRO A 86 -11.85 1.77 3.97
N GLU A 87 -12.80 1.93 3.04
CA GLU A 87 -14.13 1.32 3.11
C GLU A 87 -14.15 -0.13 2.64
N HIS A 88 -13.13 -0.57 1.90
CA HIS A 88 -13.07 -1.94 1.40
C HIS A 88 -12.83 -2.92 2.55
N GLU A 89 -13.53 -4.05 2.56
CA GLU A 89 -13.42 -5.06 3.63
C GLU A 89 -12.00 -5.63 3.81
N ASP A 90 -11.26 -5.78 2.69
CA ASP A 90 -9.88 -6.28 2.69
C ASP A 90 -8.83 -5.20 3.04
N TYR A 91 -9.24 -3.92 3.22
CA TYR A 91 -8.30 -2.91 3.68
C TYR A 91 -7.84 -3.22 5.10
N PRO A 92 -6.53 -3.17 5.41
CA PRO A 92 -6.04 -3.53 6.74
C PRO A 92 -6.71 -2.69 7.83
N SER A 93 -7.51 -3.33 8.68
CA SER A 93 -8.26 -2.64 9.75
C SER A 93 -7.32 -1.86 10.68
N ARG A 94 -6.16 -2.44 11.00
CA ARG A 94 -5.13 -1.79 11.83
C ARG A 94 -4.51 -0.54 11.17
N LEU A 95 -4.47 -0.49 9.84
CA LEU A 95 -3.99 0.66 9.09
C LEU A 95 -5.08 1.74 8.99
N ARG A 96 -6.34 1.35 8.86
CA ARG A 96 -7.49 2.27 8.77
C ARG A 96 -7.53 3.27 9.92
N ASP A 97 -7.18 2.81 11.12
CA ASP A 97 -7.20 3.63 12.35
C ASP A 97 -6.00 4.59 12.46
N CYS A 98 -5.01 4.48 11.55
CA CYS A 98 -3.88 5.40 11.53
C CYS A 98 -4.29 6.76 10.95
N GLU A 99 -3.77 7.83 11.52
CA GLU A 99 -4.04 9.21 11.06
C GLU A 99 -3.58 9.43 9.62
N ASP A 100 -2.45 8.85 9.26
CA ASP A 100 -1.82 8.94 7.94
C ASP A 100 -2.15 7.77 7.01
N ALA A 101 -3.19 6.99 7.32
CA ALA A 101 -3.66 5.88 6.48
C ALA A 101 -3.88 6.34 5.02
N PRO A 102 -3.29 5.65 4.02
CA PRO A 102 -3.45 6.03 2.63
C PRO A 102 -4.89 5.75 2.15
N LEU A 103 -5.43 6.64 1.29
CA LEU A 103 -6.74 6.43 0.68
C LEU A 103 -6.75 5.30 -0.35
N LEU A 104 -5.58 4.95 -0.89
CA LEU A 104 -5.41 3.84 -1.81
C LEU A 104 -4.25 2.97 -1.35
N LEU A 105 -4.50 1.69 -1.25
CA LEU A 105 -3.50 0.66 -1.02
C LEU A 105 -3.51 -0.30 -2.22
N PHE A 106 -2.39 -0.41 -2.92
CA PHE A 106 -2.24 -1.29 -4.06
C PHE A 106 -1.75 -2.65 -3.60
N THR A 107 -2.46 -3.71 -3.98
CA THR A 107 -2.10 -5.06 -3.53
C THR A 107 -2.02 -6.03 -4.70
N LEU A 108 -1.04 -6.91 -4.66
CA LEU A 108 -0.85 -8.00 -5.61
C LEU A 108 -0.55 -9.30 -4.85
N GLY A 109 -1.25 -10.36 -5.19
CA GLY A 109 -1.18 -11.64 -4.49
C GLY A 109 -2.48 -11.95 -3.73
N ASN A 110 -2.42 -12.90 -2.78
CA ASN A 110 -3.59 -13.46 -2.14
C ASN A 110 -3.56 -13.40 -0.60
N ALA A 111 -2.70 -12.56 -0.02
CA ALA A 111 -2.62 -12.42 1.43
C ALA A 111 -3.89 -11.80 2.02
N ASP A 112 -4.38 -12.38 3.10
CA ASP A 112 -5.35 -11.76 3.98
C ASP A 112 -4.60 -10.78 4.91
N LEU A 113 -4.77 -9.47 4.66
CA LEU A 113 -4.14 -8.40 5.44
C LEU A 113 -4.86 -8.14 6.78
N ASN A 114 -6.01 -8.79 7.01
CA ASN A 114 -6.78 -8.72 8.25
C ASN A 114 -6.63 -9.95 9.13
N THR A 115 -5.75 -10.89 8.76
CA THR A 115 -5.46 -12.06 9.61
C THR A 115 -5.10 -11.64 11.04
N THR A 116 -5.44 -12.50 12.02
CA THR A 116 -5.30 -12.17 13.45
C THR A 116 -3.83 -12.10 13.91
N ARG A 117 -2.94 -12.83 13.24
CA ARG A 117 -1.53 -12.97 13.64
C ARG A 117 -0.62 -12.42 12.56
N ILE A 118 -0.17 -11.20 12.76
CA ILE A 118 0.77 -10.50 11.87
C ILE A 118 2.01 -10.11 12.65
N VAL A 119 3.18 -10.41 12.10
CA VAL A 119 4.47 -10.02 12.67
C VAL A 119 5.25 -9.23 11.63
N SER A 120 5.53 -7.97 11.96
CA SER A 120 6.40 -7.12 11.16
C SER A 120 7.86 -7.33 11.55
N VAL A 121 8.71 -7.63 10.57
CA VAL A 121 10.14 -7.84 10.76
C VAL A 121 10.90 -6.72 10.06
N VAL A 122 11.63 -5.93 10.83
CA VAL A 122 12.39 -4.78 10.32
C VAL A 122 13.82 -4.84 10.86
N GLY A 123 14.79 -4.50 10.02
CA GLY A 123 16.16 -4.50 10.47
C GLY A 123 17.16 -3.91 9.49
N THR A 124 18.43 -4.08 9.81
CA THR A 124 19.53 -3.51 9.03
C THR A 124 19.61 -4.08 7.62
N ARG A 125 19.95 -3.21 6.66
CA ARG A 125 20.26 -3.62 5.28
C ARG A 125 21.57 -4.43 5.17
N LYS A 126 22.46 -4.30 6.16
CA LYS A 126 23.75 -5.03 6.26
C LYS A 126 23.68 -6.02 7.43
N ALA A 127 22.91 -7.08 7.27
CA ALA A 127 22.76 -8.10 8.30
C ALA A 127 24.06 -8.88 8.49
N THR A 128 24.44 -9.06 9.76
CA THR A 128 25.54 -9.96 10.16
C THR A 128 25.10 -11.42 10.05
N GLU A 129 26.05 -12.35 10.07
CA GLU A 129 25.73 -13.78 10.08
C GLU A 129 24.91 -14.18 11.32
N TYR A 130 25.21 -13.55 12.47
CA TYR A 130 24.38 -13.72 13.67
C TYR A 130 22.94 -13.26 13.45
N GLY A 131 22.75 -12.05 12.91
CA GLY A 131 21.41 -11.52 12.62
C GLY A 131 20.63 -12.41 11.63
N ARG A 132 21.33 -12.96 10.61
CA ARG A 132 20.75 -13.94 9.68
C ARG A 132 20.24 -15.20 10.40
N ARG A 133 21.10 -15.79 11.23
CA ARG A 133 20.71 -17.01 11.99
C ARG A 133 19.54 -16.73 12.93
N MET A 134 19.60 -15.62 13.65
CA MET A 134 18.51 -15.25 14.57
C MET A 134 17.18 -15.00 13.87
N CYS A 135 17.19 -14.31 12.74
CA CYS A 135 15.99 -14.07 11.94
C CYS A 135 15.38 -15.39 11.42
N ASN A 136 16.19 -16.27 10.85
CA ASN A 136 15.74 -17.59 10.38
C ASN A 136 15.15 -18.42 11.53
N ARG A 137 15.82 -18.46 12.66
CA ARG A 137 15.36 -19.18 13.85
C ARG A 137 14.03 -18.63 14.36
N LEU A 138 13.92 -17.30 14.50
CA LEU A 138 12.70 -16.64 14.96
C LEU A 138 11.50 -17.01 14.09
N ILE A 139 11.64 -16.94 12.77
CA ILE A 139 10.52 -17.21 11.85
C ILE A 139 10.15 -18.69 11.86
N SER A 140 11.13 -19.60 11.92
CA SER A 140 10.88 -21.04 12.05
C SER A 140 10.15 -21.38 13.35
N GLU A 141 10.58 -20.80 14.48
CA GLU A 141 9.92 -20.99 15.78
C GLU A 141 8.52 -20.38 15.81
N LEU A 142 8.34 -19.17 15.24
CA LEU A 142 7.02 -18.55 15.11
C LEU A 142 6.07 -19.42 14.30
N HIS A 143 6.50 -19.97 13.18
CA HIS A 143 5.66 -20.83 12.36
C HIS A 143 5.28 -22.13 13.10
N SER A 144 6.20 -22.72 13.86
CA SER A 144 5.91 -23.94 14.63
C SER A 144 4.85 -23.71 15.72
N ILE A 145 4.79 -22.52 16.29
CA ILE A 145 3.81 -22.13 17.32
C ILE A 145 2.51 -21.60 16.70
N CYS A 146 2.63 -20.85 15.60
CA CYS A 146 1.54 -20.17 14.91
C CYS A 146 1.64 -20.41 13.39
N PRO A 147 1.14 -21.54 12.87
CA PRO A 147 1.26 -21.85 11.44
C PRO A 147 0.62 -20.81 10.50
N ASP A 148 -0.41 -20.10 10.97
CA ASP A 148 -1.13 -19.08 10.20
C ASP A 148 -0.53 -17.67 10.31
N VAL A 149 0.67 -17.53 10.90
CA VAL A 149 1.31 -16.23 11.02
C VAL A 149 1.62 -15.62 9.66
N LEU A 150 1.27 -14.35 9.48
CA LEU A 150 1.67 -13.54 8.34
C LEU A 150 2.93 -12.74 8.69
N ILE A 151 4.00 -12.97 7.94
CA ILE A 151 5.25 -12.21 8.09
C ILE A 151 5.20 -11.00 7.13
N VAL A 152 5.40 -9.80 7.66
CA VAL A 152 5.40 -8.55 6.90
C VAL A 152 6.79 -7.91 6.98
N SER A 153 7.32 -7.45 5.87
CA SER A 153 8.59 -6.72 5.80
C SER A 153 8.68 -5.86 4.54
N GLY A 154 9.75 -5.05 4.38
CA GLY A 154 9.87 -4.06 3.30
C GLY A 154 10.52 -4.56 2.00
N LEU A 155 10.84 -5.85 1.89
CA LEU A 155 11.54 -6.45 0.73
C LEU A 155 12.93 -5.84 0.43
N ALA A 156 13.49 -5.04 1.32
CA ALA A 156 14.81 -4.41 1.19
C ALA A 156 15.96 -5.42 1.34
N TYR A 157 17.19 -4.92 1.25
CA TYR A 157 18.37 -5.71 1.58
C TYR A 157 18.41 -6.08 3.07
N GLY A 158 19.13 -7.15 3.42
CA GLY A 158 19.41 -7.52 4.81
C GLY A 158 18.28 -8.26 5.47
N ILE A 159 17.85 -7.81 6.64
CA ILE A 159 16.87 -8.52 7.48
C ILE A 159 15.54 -8.72 6.74
N ASP A 160 15.08 -7.74 5.97
CA ASP A 160 13.84 -7.84 5.21
C ASP A 160 13.86 -9.04 4.24
N ALA A 161 14.87 -9.09 3.37
CA ALA A 161 15.02 -10.21 2.43
C ALA A 161 15.24 -11.56 3.14
N ILE A 162 15.93 -11.55 4.28
CA ILE A 162 16.15 -12.76 5.09
C ILE A 162 14.82 -13.24 5.68
N SER A 163 14.00 -12.34 6.19
CA SER A 163 12.71 -12.69 6.79
C SER A 163 11.73 -13.26 5.76
N HIS A 164 11.64 -12.64 4.57
CA HIS A 164 10.81 -13.19 3.49
C HIS A 164 11.30 -14.57 3.03
N LYS A 165 12.63 -14.72 2.87
CA LYS A 165 13.20 -16.02 2.51
C LYS A 165 12.90 -17.07 3.57
N ALA A 166 13.10 -16.76 4.85
CA ALA A 166 12.81 -17.67 5.95
C ALA A 166 11.32 -18.04 6.00
N ALA A 167 10.42 -17.08 5.77
CA ALA A 167 8.98 -17.33 5.70
C ALA A 167 8.65 -18.29 4.55
N LEU A 168 9.15 -18.04 3.35
CA LEU A 168 8.94 -18.91 2.19
C LEU A 168 9.51 -20.32 2.38
N ASP A 169 10.69 -20.45 2.99
CA ASP A 169 11.33 -21.74 3.25
C ASP A 169 10.60 -22.56 4.31
N ASN A 170 9.87 -21.89 5.24
CA ASN A 170 9.01 -22.52 6.26
C ASN A 170 7.52 -22.57 5.85
N GLN A 171 7.16 -22.23 4.60
CA GLN A 171 5.78 -22.20 4.10
C GLN A 171 4.86 -21.20 4.83
N CYS A 172 5.42 -20.21 5.52
CA CYS A 172 4.66 -19.11 6.08
C CYS A 172 4.18 -18.15 4.97
N LYS A 173 3.00 -17.58 5.17
CA LYS A 173 2.56 -16.45 4.37
C LYS A 173 3.44 -15.23 4.62
N THR A 174 3.75 -14.48 3.56
CA THR A 174 4.58 -13.28 3.71
C THR A 174 4.20 -12.19 2.73
N VAL A 175 4.20 -10.94 3.22
CA VAL A 175 3.84 -9.74 2.45
C VAL A 175 4.98 -8.75 2.46
N GLY A 176 5.38 -8.31 1.26
CA GLY A 176 6.32 -7.21 1.07
C GLY A 176 5.60 -5.88 0.96
N VAL A 177 5.86 -4.96 1.89
CA VAL A 177 5.38 -3.58 1.83
C VAL A 177 6.43 -2.72 1.15
N LEU A 178 6.11 -2.23 -0.05
CA LEU A 178 7.07 -1.57 -0.93
C LEU A 178 6.98 -0.05 -0.78
N ALA A 179 8.13 0.62 -0.89
CA ALA A 179 8.20 2.08 -0.95
C ALA A 179 8.19 2.63 -2.39
N HIS A 180 7.83 1.80 -3.36
CA HIS A 180 7.77 2.12 -4.79
C HIS A 180 6.56 1.41 -5.43
N GLY A 181 6.22 1.77 -6.67
CA GLY A 181 5.11 1.14 -7.39
C GLY A 181 5.32 -0.36 -7.65
N LEU A 182 4.22 -1.06 -7.92
CA LEU A 182 4.23 -2.50 -8.23
C LEU A 182 4.72 -2.82 -9.66
N ASP A 183 5.05 -1.81 -10.45
CA ASP A 183 5.64 -1.90 -11.79
C ASP A 183 7.09 -2.37 -11.77
N MET A 184 7.76 -2.27 -10.62
CA MET A 184 9.17 -2.65 -10.47
C MET A 184 9.42 -3.39 -9.16
N ILE A 185 10.52 -4.15 -9.11
CA ILE A 185 11.02 -4.75 -7.86
C ILE A 185 12.41 -4.21 -7.56
N TYR A 186 12.55 -3.58 -6.43
CA TYR A 186 13.82 -3.15 -5.89
C TYR A 186 14.07 -3.73 -4.49
N PRO A 187 15.24 -4.32 -4.25
CA PRO A 187 16.35 -4.55 -5.20
C PRO A 187 16.04 -5.67 -6.21
N GLN A 188 16.53 -5.53 -7.45
CA GLN A 188 16.25 -6.50 -8.52
C GLN A 188 16.57 -7.95 -8.17
N ARG A 189 17.60 -8.19 -7.34
CA ARG A 189 17.94 -9.54 -6.89
C ARG A 189 16.85 -10.24 -6.08
N ASN A 190 15.88 -9.50 -5.55
CA ASN A 190 14.74 -10.05 -4.80
C ASN A 190 13.55 -10.41 -5.71
N ARG A 191 13.69 -10.25 -7.04
CA ARG A 191 12.60 -10.46 -8.01
C ARG A 191 12.01 -11.88 -7.96
N ASP A 192 12.87 -12.89 -7.91
CA ASP A 192 12.38 -14.27 -7.86
C ASP A 192 11.73 -14.60 -6.51
N MET A 193 12.23 -14.02 -5.44
CA MET A 193 11.58 -14.10 -4.13
C MET A 193 10.21 -13.43 -4.15
N ALA A 194 10.10 -12.22 -4.71
CA ALA A 194 8.82 -11.52 -4.88
C ALA A 194 7.80 -12.36 -5.66
N LYS A 195 8.22 -13.02 -6.75
CA LYS A 195 7.34 -13.93 -7.52
C LYS A 195 6.82 -15.09 -6.68
N ARG A 196 7.67 -15.68 -5.83
CA ARG A 196 7.25 -16.74 -4.90
C ARG A 196 6.26 -16.21 -3.86
N MET A 197 6.47 -14.99 -3.36
CA MET A 197 5.59 -14.34 -2.40
C MET A 197 4.17 -14.15 -2.94
N LEU A 198 4.00 -13.89 -4.24
CA LEU A 198 2.67 -13.76 -4.87
C LEU A 198 1.84 -15.04 -4.80
N GLN A 199 2.47 -16.20 -4.63
CA GLN A 199 1.79 -17.50 -4.57
C GLN A 199 1.26 -17.84 -3.16
N CYS A 200 1.88 -17.29 -2.12
CA CYS A 200 1.55 -17.62 -0.73
C CYS A 200 1.42 -16.39 0.18
N GLY A 201 1.29 -15.21 -0.40
CA GLY A 201 1.25 -13.95 0.32
C GLY A 201 0.97 -12.82 -0.63
N GLY A 202 1.87 -11.83 -0.74
CA GLY A 202 1.67 -10.73 -1.66
C GLY A 202 2.69 -9.60 -1.55
N LEU A 203 2.41 -8.56 -2.33
CA LEU A 203 3.08 -7.26 -2.31
C LEU A 203 2.03 -6.17 -2.09
N VAL A 204 2.43 -5.13 -1.39
CA VAL A 204 1.61 -3.95 -1.06
C VAL A 204 2.41 -2.68 -1.28
#